data_9003aa5ff1028ba7f7bbf5f222b8a5b6
#
_entry.id   9003aa5ff1028ba7f7bbf5f222b8a5b6
#
_cell.length_a   1.000
_cell.length_b   1.000
_cell.length_c   1.000
_cell.angle_alpha   90.00
_cell.angle_beta   90.00
_cell.angle_gamma   90.00
#
_symmetry.space_group_name_H-M   'P 1'
#
loop_
_entity.id
_entity.type
_entity.pdbx_description
1 polymer ?
#
loop_
_entity_poly.entity_id
_entity_poly.type
_entity_poly.pdbx_seq_one_letter_code
_entity_poly.pdbx_strand_id
1 'polypeptide(L)'
;MRPSTAVLAFGLAGAAGLTIGTRWRRLRSVSGTGRSGGPRVVLATRLYAPEPAAAALRQHGLARALARRGAEVRVLTSTPPGAAAPADPGVTVISKPALRDKAGYIRGYVQYMSFDLPLILRLLGGRRPDLLVAEPPPTTGAVVRVIAALRGVPYAYYAADVWSDASQSTGAPTWVVAVVRLLECFALAGARRVLTVNDGVAQRVTRLGARRVTVVPNGIDTETFTLEGPVALDAPQAPYLLYAGTASEWQGAGIFIEALRLVHRAHPQVELVYLGQGSDWSHLRELAADDPRIHLLPVVAPDEAAAWQRGAVASVVSIRPGLGYDFAYPTKIFAALACGTPVVYAGPGPARTDLPAAGLGWATDYDVRAVAAGLLEALKGQEMARARGSAREGAERLRRWVLEHRSMAAALDEAARVLLEA
;
A
#
# COMPACT_ATOMS: atom_id res chain seq x y z
N MET A 1 44.59 19.53 3.82
CA MET A 1 43.72 20.70 3.61
C MET A 1 42.38 20.42 4.32
N ARG A 2 42.11 21.18 5.36
CA ARG A 2 40.85 21.07 6.17
C ARG A 2 39.75 21.90 5.52
N PRO A 3 38.50 21.44 5.46
CA PRO A 3 37.39 22.35 5.21
C PRO A 3 36.78 22.84 6.52
N SER A 4 36.46 24.11 6.52
CA SER A 4 36.00 24.96 7.60
C SER A 4 34.61 24.57 8.13
N THR A 5 34.55 24.57 9.44
CA THR A 5 33.34 24.45 10.27
C THR A 5 32.57 25.79 10.22
N ALA A 6 31.33 25.78 9.76
CA ALA A 6 30.36 26.83 10.04
C ALA A 6 29.32 26.26 11.00
N VAL A 7 29.52 26.55 12.29
CA VAL A 7 28.59 26.29 13.38
C VAL A 7 27.58 27.45 13.39
N LEU A 8 26.32 27.16 13.06
CA LEU A 8 25.21 28.04 13.38
C LEU A 8 24.54 27.54 14.66
N ALA A 9 24.89 28.24 15.76
CA ALA A 9 24.23 28.10 17.05
C ALA A 9 22.82 28.66 16.98
N PHE A 10 21.81 27.80 17.16
CA PHE A 10 20.47 28.25 17.56
C PHE A 10 20.30 28.01 19.06
N GLY A 11 20.10 29.11 19.76
CA GLY A 11 20.02 29.15 21.19
C GLY A 11 18.83 28.37 21.76
N LEU A 12 19.14 27.70 22.87
CA LEU A 12 18.16 27.14 23.82
C LEU A 12 17.37 28.29 24.46
N ALA A 13 16.09 28.39 24.15
CA ALA A 13 15.15 29.20 24.89
C ALA A 13 14.10 28.28 25.53
N GLY A 14 14.18 28.23 26.87
CA GLY A 14 13.16 28.09 27.86
C GLY A 14 12.07 27.03 27.69
N ALA A 15 12.22 25.93 28.43
CA ALA A 15 11.08 25.08 28.81
C ALA A 15 10.17 25.91 29.79
N ALA A 16 9.18 26.59 29.21
CA ALA A 16 8.03 27.09 29.97
C ALA A 16 6.87 26.12 29.70
N GLY A 17 6.52 25.35 30.70
CA GLY A 17 5.35 24.48 30.71
C GLY A 17 4.07 25.30 30.56
N LEU A 18 3.55 25.40 29.35
CA LEU A 18 2.18 25.79 29.09
C LEU A 18 1.30 24.53 29.19
N THR A 19 0.88 24.22 30.40
CA THR A 19 -0.32 23.41 30.65
C THR A 19 -1.53 24.19 30.15
N ILE A 20 -1.80 24.16 28.88
CA ILE A 20 -3.11 24.55 28.34
C ILE A 20 -4.08 23.44 28.76
N GLY A 21 -4.73 23.67 29.91
CA GLY A 21 -5.86 22.88 30.34
C GLY A 21 -7.00 23.03 29.35
N THR A 22 -7.01 22.15 28.37
CA THR A 22 -8.14 22.02 27.44
C THR A 22 -9.32 21.45 28.20
N ARG A 23 -10.18 22.35 28.69
CA ARG A 23 -11.56 22.01 29.03
C ARG A 23 -12.27 21.53 27.77
N TRP A 24 -12.10 20.27 27.45
CA TRP A 24 -12.87 19.60 26.40
C TRP A 24 -14.30 19.49 26.90
N ARG A 25 -15.16 20.41 26.48
CA ARG A 25 -16.61 20.19 26.55
C ARG A 25 -16.88 18.87 25.84
N ARG A 26 -17.45 17.92 26.59
CA ARG A 26 -18.11 16.75 26.00
C ARG A 26 -19.05 17.28 24.92
N LEU A 27 -18.74 16.99 23.66
CA LEU A 27 -19.70 17.13 22.60
C LEU A 27 -20.82 16.14 22.91
N ARG A 28 -21.93 16.68 23.37
CA ARG A 28 -23.21 15.97 23.44
C ARG A 28 -23.45 15.35 22.06
N SER A 29 -23.97 14.12 22.06
CA SER A 29 -24.65 13.55 20.91
C SER A 29 -25.47 14.64 20.23
N VAL A 30 -25.09 15.03 19.02
CA VAL A 30 -25.86 15.97 18.22
C VAL A 30 -27.04 15.19 17.64
N SER A 31 -28.06 15.05 18.48
CA SER A 31 -29.41 14.85 17.99
C SER A 31 -29.94 16.24 17.55
N GLY A 32 -30.06 16.41 16.27
CA GLY A 32 -30.99 17.32 15.62
C GLY A 32 -30.82 18.81 15.86
N THR A 33 -30.20 19.51 14.92
CA THR A 33 -30.74 20.79 14.37
C THR A 33 -30.14 20.99 12.97
N GLY A 34 -30.97 20.90 11.96
CA GLY A 34 -30.98 21.51 10.64
C GLY A 34 -29.65 21.91 9.96
N ARG A 35 -28.72 20.98 9.67
CA ARG A 35 -27.73 21.14 8.62
C ARG A 35 -28.13 20.25 7.46
N SER A 36 -28.52 20.85 6.35
CA SER A 36 -28.84 20.17 5.08
C SER A 36 -27.59 19.67 4.33
N GLY A 37 -26.58 19.12 5.04
CA GLY A 37 -25.37 18.59 4.48
C GLY A 37 -24.64 17.68 5.48
N GLY A 38 -24.06 16.57 5.00
CA GLY A 38 -23.29 15.63 5.81
C GLY A 38 -21.99 16.25 6.39
N PRO A 39 -21.20 15.45 7.17
CA PRO A 39 -19.95 15.92 7.76
C PRO A 39 -18.93 16.29 6.68
N ARG A 40 -18.20 17.38 6.89
CA ARG A 40 -17.15 17.86 5.99
C ARG A 40 -15.81 17.25 6.35
N VAL A 41 -15.26 16.46 5.44
CA VAL A 41 -13.97 15.79 5.61
C VAL A 41 -12.96 16.35 4.63
N VAL A 42 -11.77 16.69 5.10
CA VAL A 42 -10.65 17.09 4.25
C VAL A 42 -9.57 16.03 4.32
N LEU A 43 -9.26 15.43 3.18
CA LEU A 43 -8.12 14.53 2.99
C LEU A 43 -6.90 15.35 2.54
N ALA A 44 -5.81 15.29 3.30
CA ALA A 44 -4.52 15.89 2.94
C ALA A 44 -3.55 14.78 2.53
N THR A 45 -3.34 14.63 1.23
CA THR A 45 -2.49 13.59 0.66
C THR A 45 -1.71 14.12 -0.55
N ARG A 46 -0.42 13.84 -0.61
CA ARG A 46 0.41 14.20 -1.77
C ARG A 46 0.18 13.30 -2.99
N LEU A 47 -0.36 12.08 -2.77
CA LEU A 47 -0.63 11.07 -3.80
C LEU A 47 -2.13 10.79 -3.88
N TYR A 48 -2.70 11.03 -5.05
CA TYR A 48 -4.11 10.76 -5.36
C TYR A 48 -4.24 10.32 -6.82
N ALA A 49 -5.31 9.60 -7.15
CA ALA A 49 -5.56 9.22 -8.54
C ALA A 49 -5.53 10.45 -9.49
N PRO A 50 -4.92 10.33 -10.68
CA PRO A 50 -4.48 9.12 -11.37
C PRO A 50 -2.99 8.74 -11.15
N GLU A 51 -2.36 9.15 -10.04
CA GLU A 51 -0.99 8.73 -9.73
C GLU A 51 -0.90 7.20 -9.66
N PRO A 52 0.06 6.53 -10.36
CA PRO A 52 0.16 5.07 -10.38
C PRO A 52 0.84 4.54 -9.10
N ALA A 53 0.21 4.74 -7.97
CA ALA A 53 0.71 4.33 -6.66
C ALA A 53 -0.40 3.71 -5.80
N ALA A 54 -0.08 2.68 -5.02
CA ALA A 54 -1.03 2.03 -4.12
C ALA A 54 -1.67 3.01 -3.11
N ALA A 55 -0.89 3.99 -2.63
CA ALA A 55 -1.39 5.06 -1.78
C ALA A 55 -2.46 5.91 -2.49
N ALA A 56 -2.24 6.25 -3.77
CA ALA A 56 -3.19 7.04 -4.55
C ALA A 56 -4.53 6.31 -4.74
N LEU A 57 -4.50 5.03 -5.07
CA LEU A 57 -5.70 4.19 -5.20
C LEU A 57 -6.44 4.07 -3.86
N ARG A 58 -5.72 3.88 -2.77
CA ARG A 58 -6.29 3.81 -1.43
C ARG A 58 -6.98 5.13 -1.04
N GLN A 59 -6.33 6.28 -1.26
CA GLN A 59 -6.90 7.58 -0.91
C GLN A 59 -8.09 7.95 -1.80
N HIS A 60 -8.05 7.59 -3.08
CA HIS A 60 -9.19 7.73 -3.97
C HIS A 60 -10.38 6.88 -3.51
N GLY A 61 -10.16 5.61 -3.22
CA GLY A 61 -11.21 4.73 -2.71
C GLY A 61 -11.77 5.18 -1.35
N LEU A 62 -10.91 5.71 -0.45
CA LEU A 62 -11.35 6.27 0.83
C LEU A 62 -12.24 7.51 0.64
N ALA A 63 -11.87 8.43 -0.27
CA ALA A 63 -12.67 9.60 -0.59
C ALA A 63 -14.08 9.20 -1.08
N ARG A 64 -14.15 8.23 -1.99
CA ARG A 64 -15.42 7.69 -2.49
C ARG A 64 -16.24 7.01 -1.38
N ALA A 65 -15.60 6.25 -0.51
CA ALA A 65 -16.27 5.58 0.60
C ALA A 65 -16.87 6.58 1.61
N LEU A 66 -16.12 7.63 1.95
CA LEU A 66 -16.62 8.73 2.78
C LEU A 66 -17.81 9.45 2.14
N ALA A 67 -17.72 9.75 0.83
CA ALA A 67 -18.81 10.40 0.08
C ALA A 67 -20.07 9.52 0.00
N ARG A 68 -19.93 8.20 -0.27
CA ARG A 68 -21.08 7.26 -0.23
C ARG A 68 -21.77 7.22 1.14
N ARG A 69 -21.04 7.47 2.22
CA ARG A 69 -21.58 7.59 3.59
C ARG A 69 -22.12 8.98 3.91
N GLY A 70 -22.27 9.83 2.91
CA GLY A 70 -22.90 11.15 3.02
C GLY A 70 -21.97 12.28 3.46
N ALA A 71 -20.66 12.08 3.50
CA ALA A 71 -19.70 13.16 3.79
C ALA A 71 -19.49 14.06 2.56
N GLU A 72 -19.34 15.38 2.80
CA GLU A 72 -18.78 16.33 1.82
C GLU A 72 -17.24 16.21 1.87
N VAL A 73 -16.65 15.57 0.86
CA VAL A 73 -15.22 15.27 0.87
C VAL A 73 -14.45 16.26 0.02
N ARG A 74 -13.41 16.87 0.59
CA ARG A 74 -12.44 17.69 -0.12
C ARG A 74 -11.06 17.06 -0.05
N VAL A 75 -10.44 16.79 -1.19
CA VAL A 75 -9.09 16.23 -1.29
C VAL A 75 -8.11 17.34 -1.65
N LEU A 76 -7.13 17.57 -0.79
CA LEU A 76 -6.02 18.50 -1.03
C LEU A 76 -4.80 17.69 -1.46
N THR A 77 -4.46 17.75 -2.75
CA THR A 77 -3.44 16.86 -3.32
C THR A 77 -2.55 17.58 -4.34
N SER A 78 -1.65 16.81 -4.97
CA SER A 78 -1.01 17.13 -6.22
C SER A 78 -1.30 16.03 -7.26
N THR A 79 -1.34 16.38 -8.52
CA THR A 79 -1.52 15.44 -9.64
C THR A 79 -0.30 15.47 -10.56
N PRO A 80 -0.01 14.39 -11.31
CA PRO A 80 1.01 14.41 -12.35
C PRO A 80 0.74 15.51 -13.36
N PRO A 81 1.79 16.12 -13.95
CA PRO A 81 1.63 17.10 -15.00
C PRO A 81 0.78 16.60 -16.17
N GLY A 82 -0.18 17.40 -16.61
CA GLY A 82 -1.08 17.04 -17.72
C GLY A 82 -2.20 16.04 -17.37
N ALA A 83 -2.23 15.51 -16.14
CA ALA A 83 -3.27 14.60 -15.71
C ALA A 83 -4.37 15.32 -14.92
N ALA A 84 -5.62 14.91 -15.10
CA ALA A 84 -6.76 15.36 -14.34
C ALA A 84 -7.14 14.33 -13.28
N ALA A 85 -7.50 14.78 -12.09
CA ALA A 85 -8.06 13.91 -11.06
C ALA A 85 -9.45 13.39 -11.50
N PRO A 86 -9.82 12.15 -11.12
CA PRO A 86 -11.15 11.62 -11.41
C PRO A 86 -12.24 12.48 -10.76
N ALA A 87 -13.37 12.60 -11.44
CA ALA A 87 -14.57 13.27 -10.95
C ALA A 87 -15.50 12.24 -10.30
N ASP A 88 -15.66 12.31 -8.98
CA ASP A 88 -16.52 11.43 -8.21
C ASP A 88 -17.62 12.23 -7.51
N PRO A 89 -18.87 11.72 -7.45
CA PRO A 89 -19.95 12.36 -6.72
C PRO A 89 -19.61 12.58 -5.24
N GLY A 90 -19.81 13.80 -4.74
CA GLY A 90 -19.56 14.16 -3.35
C GLY A 90 -18.07 14.38 -3.01
N VAL A 91 -17.15 14.29 -3.99
CA VAL A 91 -15.72 14.51 -3.81
C VAL A 91 -15.26 15.73 -4.61
N THR A 92 -14.64 16.69 -3.95
CA THR A 92 -14.02 17.85 -4.59
C THR A 92 -12.49 17.72 -4.48
N VAL A 93 -11.82 17.54 -5.60
CA VAL A 93 -10.35 17.45 -5.65
C VAL A 93 -9.75 18.82 -5.97
N ILE A 94 -8.87 19.30 -5.09
CA ILE A 94 -8.11 20.53 -5.27
C ILE A 94 -6.64 20.14 -5.40
N SER A 95 -6.15 20.12 -6.63
CA SER A 95 -4.75 19.82 -6.92
C SER A 95 -3.91 21.11 -7.00
N LYS A 96 -2.66 21.03 -6.54
CA LYS A 96 -1.63 22.05 -6.74
C LYS A 96 -0.33 21.37 -7.15
N PRO A 97 0.48 22.00 -8.01
CA PRO A 97 1.78 21.45 -8.39
C PRO A 97 2.66 21.22 -7.16
N ALA A 98 3.41 20.12 -7.16
CA ALA A 98 4.49 19.86 -6.23
C ALA A 98 5.73 19.46 -7.03
N LEU A 99 6.91 19.71 -6.47
CA LEU A 99 8.16 19.30 -7.09
C LEU A 99 8.24 17.78 -7.18
N ARG A 100 8.81 17.31 -8.28
CA ARG A 100 9.02 15.87 -8.55
C ARG A 100 10.50 15.61 -8.80
N ASP A 101 10.94 14.39 -8.56
CA ASP A 101 12.28 13.95 -8.91
C ASP A 101 12.40 13.71 -10.44
N LYS A 102 13.60 13.34 -10.90
CA LYS A 102 13.86 13.09 -12.34
C LYS A 102 13.03 11.93 -12.92
N ALA A 103 12.53 11.05 -12.07
CA ALA A 103 11.66 9.93 -12.44
C ALA A 103 10.16 10.29 -12.38
N GLY A 104 9.83 11.55 -12.06
CA GLY A 104 8.45 12.03 -11.98
C GLY A 104 7.74 11.78 -10.66
N TYR A 105 8.42 11.30 -9.62
CA TYR A 105 7.83 11.02 -8.31
C TYR A 105 8.01 12.16 -7.31
N ILE A 106 7.07 12.32 -6.39
CA ILE A 106 7.22 13.21 -5.23
C ILE A 106 7.99 12.44 -4.16
N ARG A 107 9.32 12.44 -4.29
CA ARG A 107 10.23 11.71 -3.41
C ARG A 107 11.40 12.61 -3.03
N GLY A 108 11.70 12.69 -1.74
CA GLY A 108 12.76 13.51 -1.19
C GLY A 108 12.25 14.69 -0.35
N TYR A 109 13.10 15.21 0.53
CA TYR A 109 12.71 16.22 1.51
C TYR A 109 12.19 17.52 0.86
N VAL A 110 12.86 18.00 -0.18
CA VAL A 110 12.47 19.24 -0.90
C VAL A 110 11.10 19.07 -1.56
N GLN A 111 10.88 17.91 -2.18
CA GLN A 111 9.61 17.56 -2.82
C GLN A 111 8.47 17.50 -1.79
N TYR A 112 8.71 16.91 -0.61
CA TYR A 112 7.70 16.88 0.46
C TYR A 112 7.37 18.30 0.95
N MET A 113 8.37 19.14 1.17
CA MET A 113 8.16 20.51 1.60
C MET A 113 7.44 21.36 0.55
N SER A 114 7.64 21.10 -0.74
CA SER A 114 6.93 21.79 -1.82
C SER A 114 5.41 21.51 -1.81
N PHE A 115 4.99 20.39 -1.24
CA PHE A 115 3.58 20.07 -0.98
C PHE A 115 3.11 20.61 0.38
N ASP A 116 3.89 20.37 1.44
CA ASP A 116 3.50 20.63 2.83
C ASP A 116 3.40 22.13 3.16
N LEU A 117 4.30 22.98 2.64
CA LEU A 117 4.25 24.41 2.91
C LEU A 117 3.00 25.10 2.31
N PRO A 118 2.66 24.89 1.02
CA PRO A 118 1.39 25.40 0.49
C PRO A 118 0.15 24.78 1.16
N LEU A 119 0.25 23.56 1.67
CA LEU A 119 -0.85 22.87 2.38
C LEU A 119 -1.27 23.64 3.63
N ILE A 120 -0.35 24.30 4.32
CA ILE A 120 -0.65 25.14 5.51
C ILE A 120 -1.73 26.18 5.18
N LEU A 121 -1.50 26.97 4.11
CA LEU A 121 -2.45 28.01 3.68
C LEU A 121 -3.79 27.43 3.19
N ARG A 122 -3.73 26.26 2.51
CA ARG A 122 -4.92 25.56 2.01
C ARG A 122 -5.79 25.02 3.14
N LEU A 123 -5.17 24.57 4.23
CA LEU A 123 -5.86 24.07 5.43
C LEU A 123 -6.36 25.20 6.32
N LEU A 124 -5.68 26.34 6.37
CA LEU A 124 -6.13 27.54 7.13
C LEU A 124 -7.32 28.20 6.45
N GLY A 125 -7.35 28.18 5.12
CA GLY A 125 -8.42 28.78 4.33
C GLY A 125 -9.70 27.93 4.24
N GLY A 126 -10.76 28.57 3.78
CA GLY A 126 -12.03 27.91 3.49
C GLY A 126 -12.89 27.57 4.73
N ARG A 127 -14.00 26.87 4.48
CA ARG A 127 -14.92 26.44 5.52
C ARG A 127 -14.23 25.49 6.51
N ARG A 128 -14.55 25.60 7.79
CA ARG A 128 -14.02 24.71 8.84
C ARG A 128 -14.53 23.28 8.58
N PRO A 129 -13.64 22.29 8.43
CA PRO A 129 -14.05 20.90 8.33
C PRO A 129 -14.46 20.33 9.68
N ASP A 130 -15.15 19.21 9.67
CA ASP A 130 -15.49 18.45 10.86
C ASP A 130 -14.40 17.43 11.20
N LEU A 131 -13.63 16.97 10.17
CA LEU A 131 -12.50 16.06 10.30
C LEU A 131 -11.41 16.40 9.26
N LEU A 132 -10.14 16.34 9.69
CA LEU A 132 -8.98 16.29 8.79
C LEU A 132 -8.43 14.87 8.77
N VAL A 133 -8.02 14.38 7.60
CA VAL A 133 -7.31 13.10 7.47
C VAL A 133 -5.99 13.35 6.78
N ALA A 134 -4.91 12.90 7.39
CA ALA A 134 -3.57 12.95 6.83
C ALA A 134 -3.02 11.55 6.59
N GLU A 135 -2.12 11.43 5.61
CA GLU A 135 -1.30 10.25 5.41
C GLU A 135 0.20 10.61 5.40
N PRO A 136 1.12 9.64 5.44
CA PRO A 136 2.54 9.89 5.29
C PRO A 136 2.89 10.72 4.05
N PRO A 137 3.98 11.53 4.13
CA PRO A 137 5.06 11.48 5.11
C PRO A 137 4.70 12.11 6.46
N PRO A 138 5.50 11.87 7.52
CA PRO A 138 5.28 12.46 8.84
C PRO A 138 5.25 13.99 8.86
N THR A 139 5.89 14.64 7.90
CA THR A 139 5.86 16.10 7.72
C THR A 139 4.45 16.60 7.41
N THR A 140 3.73 15.93 6.51
CA THR A 140 2.31 16.21 6.21
C THR A 140 1.45 16.02 7.46
N GLY A 141 1.67 14.92 8.20
CA GLY A 141 0.98 14.66 9.48
C GLY A 141 1.22 15.75 10.53
N ALA A 142 2.45 16.24 10.63
CA ALA A 142 2.81 17.32 11.54
C ALA A 142 2.11 18.63 11.17
N VAL A 143 2.09 19.00 9.88
CA VAL A 143 1.35 20.16 9.37
C VAL A 143 -0.14 20.04 9.72
N VAL A 144 -0.75 18.90 9.40
CA VAL A 144 -2.18 18.67 9.69
C VAL A 144 -2.45 18.76 11.19
N ARG A 145 -1.60 18.20 12.06
CA ARG A 145 -1.75 18.30 13.51
C ARG A 145 -1.75 19.76 14.01
N VAL A 146 -0.79 20.55 13.54
CA VAL A 146 -0.69 21.98 13.95
C VAL A 146 -1.93 22.75 13.52
N ILE A 147 -2.35 22.60 12.25
CA ILE A 147 -3.52 23.31 11.74
C ILE A 147 -4.82 22.80 12.38
N ALA A 148 -4.93 21.50 12.66
CA ALA A 148 -6.04 20.92 13.39
C ALA A 148 -6.20 21.56 14.77
N ALA A 149 -5.09 21.72 15.50
CA ALA A 149 -5.07 22.38 16.81
C ALA A 149 -5.48 23.88 16.71
N LEU A 150 -4.91 24.62 15.75
CA LEU A 150 -5.23 26.03 15.52
C LEU A 150 -6.70 26.27 15.16
N ARG A 151 -7.30 25.35 14.39
CA ARG A 151 -8.70 25.45 13.98
C ARG A 151 -9.68 24.77 14.95
N GLY A 152 -9.20 24.09 15.98
CA GLY A 152 -10.01 23.31 16.92
C GLY A 152 -10.78 22.17 16.25
N VAL A 153 -10.16 21.49 15.26
CA VAL A 153 -10.74 20.39 14.47
C VAL A 153 -10.02 19.10 14.82
N PRO A 154 -10.72 17.96 15.01
CA PRO A 154 -10.06 16.67 15.16
C PRO A 154 -9.38 16.25 13.86
N TYR A 155 -8.33 15.43 13.97
CA TYR A 155 -7.73 14.81 12.81
C TYR A 155 -7.47 13.32 13.03
N ALA A 156 -7.46 12.57 11.93
CA ALA A 156 -7.04 11.18 11.85
C ALA A 156 -5.76 11.06 11.01
N TYR A 157 -5.00 9.99 11.26
CA TYR A 157 -3.78 9.71 10.51
C TYR A 157 -3.84 8.30 9.91
N TYR A 158 -3.68 8.17 8.60
CA TYR A 158 -3.65 6.88 7.90
C TYR A 158 -2.20 6.39 7.77
N ALA A 159 -1.72 5.64 8.77
CA ALA A 159 -0.37 5.10 8.81
C ALA A 159 -0.27 3.80 8.00
N ALA A 160 -0.02 3.91 6.70
CA ALA A 160 0.20 2.75 5.84
C ALA A 160 1.59 2.11 6.05
N ASP A 161 2.56 2.93 6.47
CA ASP A 161 3.96 2.55 6.69
C ASP A 161 4.49 3.26 7.92
N VAL A 162 5.59 2.75 8.50
CA VAL A 162 6.36 3.39 9.55
C VAL A 162 7.62 4.01 8.95
N TRP A 163 7.60 5.33 8.78
CA TRP A 163 8.63 6.06 8.04
C TRP A 163 9.98 6.12 8.73
N SER A 164 10.01 6.15 10.06
CA SER A 164 11.26 6.09 10.82
C SER A 164 11.98 4.75 10.62
N ASP A 165 11.23 3.66 10.54
CA ASP A 165 11.79 2.31 10.30
C ASP A 165 12.24 2.17 8.83
N ALA A 166 11.45 2.65 7.87
CA ALA A 166 11.83 2.69 6.47
C ALA A 166 13.09 3.54 6.22
N SER A 167 13.22 4.68 6.89
CA SER A 167 14.43 5.50 6.81
C SER A 167 15.66 4.80 7.38
N GLN A 168 15.50 4.04 8.46
CA GLN A 168 16.56 3.26 9.06
C GLN A 168 17.02 2.12 8.13
N SER A 169 16.07 1.40 7.52
CA SER A 169 16.40 0.26 6.62
C SER A 169 17.09 0.70 5.32
N THR A 170 16.85 1.93 4.87
CA THR A 170 17.53 2.51 3.68
C THR A 170 18.90 3.13 3.99
N GLY A 171 19.42 2.96 5.21
CA GLY A 171 20.75 3.45 5.60
C GLY A 171 20.83 4.97 5.79
N ALA A 172 19.71 5.65 6.05
CA ALA A 172 19.72 7.08 6.33
C ALA A 172 20.57 7.41 7.58
N PRO A 173 21.23 8.57 7.61
CA PRO A 173 22.00 9.00 8.79
C PRO A 173 21.13 8.98 10.06
N THR A 174 21.74 8.61 11.20
CA THR A 174 21.01 8.43 12.48
C THR A 174 20.23 9.67 12.92
N TRP A 175 20.78 10.86 12.67
CA TRP A 175 20.09 12.12 12.98
C TRP A 175 18.85 12.34 12.11
N VAL A 176 18.86 11.90 10.83
CA VAL A 176 17.68 11.96 9.94
C VAL A 176 16.60 11.03 10.47
N VAL A 177 16.95 9.78 10.82
CA VAL A 177 16.03 8.81 11.41
C VAL A 177 15.42 9.38 12.71
N ALA A 178 16.21 10.02 13.56
CA ALA A 178 15.72 10.63 14.79
C ALA A 178 14.71 11.77 14.53
N VAL A 179 14.97 12.64 13.54
CA VAL A 179 14.05 13.72 13.14
C VAL A 179 12.75 13.15 12.57
N VAL A 180 12.84 12.18 11.66
CA VAL A 180 11.65 11.51 11.10
C VAL A 180 10.83 10.86 12.18
N ARG A 181 11.47 10.16 13.13
CA ARG A 181 10.79 9.53 14.28
C ARG A 181 10.11 10.57 15.18
N LEU A 182 10.75 11.69 15.44
CA LEU A 182 10.15 12.77 16.24
C LEU A 182 8.90 13.33 15.58
N LEU A 183 8.95 13.60 14.27
CA LEU A 183 7.80 14.08 13.50
C LEU A 183 6.68 13.04 13.44
N GLU A 184 7.04 11.77 13.29
CA GLU A 184 6.09 10.66 13.28
C GLU A 184 5.39 10.50 14.65
N CYS A 185 6.15 10.47 15.75
CA CYS A 185 5.58 10.50 17.09
C CYS A 185 4.68 11.73 17.32
N PHE A 186 5.12 12.90 16.86
CA PHE A 186 4.32 14.12 16.94
C PHE A 186 3.01 13.98 16.17
N ALA A 187 3.02 13.50 14.93
CA ALA A 187 1.81 13.30 14.12
C ALA A 187 0.86 12.25 14.75
N LEU A 188 1.40 11.12 15.23
CA LEU A 188 0.62 10.01 15.78
C LEU A 188 -0.03 10.34 17.13
N ALA A 189 0.73 10.95 18.07
CA ALA A 189 0.25 11.20 19.44
C ALA A 189 -0.93 12.16 19.54
N GLY A 190 -1.11 13.05 18.55
CA GLY A 190 -2.23 14.00 18.50
C GLY A 190 -3.45 13.52 17.73
N ALA A 191 -3.33 12.45 16.97
CA ALA A 191 -4.42 11.92 16.15
C ALA A 191 -5.55 11.35 17.02
N ARG A 192 -6.79 11.73 16.70
CA ARG A 192 -7.98 11.19 17.37
C ARG A 192 -8.21 9.72 17.00
N ARG A 193 -7.82 9.34 15.78
CA ARG A 193 -7.84 7.98 15.25
C ARG A 193 -6.63 7.76 14.35
N VAL A 194 -6.01 6.60 14.47
CA VAL A 194 -4.95 6.16 13.56
C VAL A 194 -5.43 4.90 12.85
N LEU A 195 -5.44 4.92 11.52
CA LEU A 195 -5.71 3.75 10.70
C LEU A 195 -4.37 3.13 10.28
N THR A 196 -4.29 1.81 10.30
CA THR A 196 -3.09 1.05 9.90
C THR A 196 -3.47 -0.10 8.99
N VAL A 197 -2.50 -0.63 8.25
CA VAL A 197 -2.77 -1.65 7.21
C VAL A 197 -2.58 -3.09 7.69
N ASN A 198 -1.96 -3.29 8.85
CA ASN A 198 -1.79 -4.60 9.49
C ASN A 198 -1.43 -4.45 10.97
N ASP A 199 -1.42 -5.56 11.70
CA ASP A 199 -1.11 -5.59 13.14
C ASP A 199 0.34 -5.21 13.44
N GLY A 200 1.30 -5.52 12.56
CA GLY A 200 2.71 -5.12 12.73
C GLY A 200 2.86 -3.60 12.74
N VAL A 201 2.25 -2.92 11.76
CA VAL A 201 2.21 -1.45 11.73
C VAL A 201 1.43 -0.91 12.94
N ALA A 202 0.30 -1.52 13.32
CA ALA A 202 -0.49 -1.11 14.46
C ALA A 202 0.30 -1.15 15.77
N GLN A 203 1.02 -2.22 16.03
CA GLN A 203 1.90 -2.34 17.20
C GLN A 203 3.01 -1.28 17.19
N ARG A 204 3.59 -1.04 16.01
CA ARG A 204 4.68 -0.08 15.86
C ARG A 204 4.23 1.35 16.09
N VAL A 205 3.13 1.80 15.46
CA VAL A 205 2.59 3.16 15.67
C VAL A 205 2.09 3.38 17.11
N THR A 206 1.61 2.32 17.77
CA THR A 206 1.25 2.37 19.19
C THR A 206 2.47 2.67 20.07
N ARG A 207 3.61 2.02 19.80
CA ARG A 207 4.89 2.33 20.50
C ARG A 207 5.39 3.73 20.21
N LEU A 208 5.04 4.31 19.06
CA LEU A 208 5.35 5.69 18.67
C LEU A 208 4.34 6.72 19.23
N GLY A 209 3.36 6.30 20.03
CA GLY A 209 2.44 7.17 20.76
C GLY A 209 1.03 7.29 20.21
N ALA A 210 0.65 6.48 19.23
CA ALA A 210 -0.75 6.39 18.76
C ALA A 210 -1.64 5.79 19.88
N ARG A 211 -2.80 6.41 20.13
CA ARG A 211 -3.68 6.02 21.24
C ARG A 211 -4.89 5.19 20.84
N ARG A 212 -5.43 5.44 19.66
CA ARG A 212 -6.64 4.79 19.12
C ARG A 212 -6.33 4.29 17.71
N VAL A 213 -5.85 3.06 17.64
CA VAL A 213 -5.44 2.41 16.40
C VAL A 213 -6.54 1.45 15.93
N THR A 214 -6.85 1.50 14.64
CA THR A 214 -7.75 0.56 13.98
C THR A 214 -7.01 -0.02 12.77
N VAL A 215 -6.98 -1.34 12.67
CA VAL A 215 -6.40 -2.03 11.51
C VAL A 215 -7.45 -2.05 10.40
N VAL A 216 -7.09 -1.51 9.25
CA VAL A 216 -7.84 -1.56 7.99
C VAL A 216 -6.94 -2.23 6.97
N PRO A 217 -7.07 -3.52 6.74
CA PRO A 217 -6.16 -4.28 5.88
C PRO A 217 -6.12 -3.72 4.47
N ASN A 218 -4.95 -3.76 3.84
CA ASN A 218 -4.88 -3.54 2.41
C ASN A 218 -5.68 -4.61 1.68
N GLY A 219 -6.44 -4.20 0.71
CA GLY A 219 -7.22 -5.06 -0.17
C GLY A 219 -6.82 -4.90 -1.62
N ILE A 220 -7.54 -5.61 -2.46
CA ILE A 220 -7.45 -5.51 -3.91
C ILE A 220 -8.79 -5.03 -4.48
N ASP A 221 -8.75 -4.38 -5.63
CA ASP A 221 -9.93 -4.04 -6.40
C ASP A 221 -10.55 -5.32 -6.99
N THR A 222 -11.63 -5.77 -6.37
CA THR A 222 -12.31 -7.01 -6.75
C THR A 222 -13.28 -6.85 -7.92
N GLU A 223 -13.46 -5.65 -8.45
CA GLU A 223 -14.19 -5.38 -9.70
C GLU A 223 -13.28 -5.59 -10.90
N THR A 224 -12.02 -5.15 -10.80
CA THR A 224 -11.00 -5.35 -11.84
C THR A 224 -10.40 -6.76 -11.76
N PHE A 225 -9.95 -7.19 -10.57
CA PHE A 225 -9.41 -8.54 -10.38
C PHE A 225 -10.55 -9.52 -10.06
N THR A 226 -10.98 -10.25 -11.07
CA THR A 226 -12.15 -11.14 -11.01
C THR A 226 -11.88 -12.46 -11.74
N LEU A 227 -12.66 -13.50 -11.42
CA LEU A 227 -12.67 -14.77 -12.13
C LEU A 227 -13.12 -14.62 -13.58
N GLU A 228 -14.03 -13.68 -13.80
CA GLU A 228 -14.65 -13.47 -15.10
C GLU A 228 -13.76 -12.60 -15.99
N GLY A 229 -13.75 -12.90 -17.28
CA GLY A 229 -13.02 -12.17 -18.30
C GLY A 229 -12.06 -13.04 -19.10
N PRO A 230 -11.40 -12.48 -20.12
CA PRO A 230 -10.49 -13.20 -20.97
C PRO A 230 -9.17 -13.55 -20.25
N VAL A 231 -8.48 -14.56 -20.76
CA VAL A 231 -7.05 -14.76 -20.53
C VAL A 231 -6.28 -13.81 -21.45
N ALA A 232 -5.06 -13.43 -21.07
CA ALA A 232 -4.24 -12.56 -21.90
C ALA A 232 -3.93 -13.20 -23.25
N LEU A 233 -4.04 -12.40 -24.32
CA LEU A 233 -3.85 -12.90 -25.70
C LEU A 233 -2.42 -13.35 -25.96
N ASP A 234 -1.46 -12.66 -25.34
CA ASP A 234 -0.02 -12.94 -25.49
C ASP A 234 0.49 -13.95 -24.46
N ALA A 235 -0.41 -14.59 -23.70
CA ALA A 235 -0.01 -15.59 -22.73
C ALA A 235 0.57 -16.84 -23.42
N PRO A 236 1.60 -17.48 -22.83
CA PRO A 236 2.14 -18.74 -23.32
C PRO A 236 1.05 -19.80 -23.48
N GLN A 237 1.17 -20.62 -24.53
CA GLN A 237 0.33 -21.80 -24.71
C GLN A 237 0.68 -22.93 -23.73
N ALA A 238 1.94 -22.96 -23.30
CA ALA A 238 2.43 -23.85 -22.27
C ALA A 238 1.96 -23.39 -20.87
N PRO A 239 1.92 -24.29 -19.88
CA PRO A 239 1.65 -23.91 -18.48
C PRO A 239 2.69 -22.89 -18.01
N TYR A 240 2.23 -21.77 -17.42
CA TYR A 240 3.13 -20.73 -16.93
C TYR A 240 2.88 -20.33 -15.50
N LEU A 241 3.94 -19.89 -14.84
CA LEU A 241 3.97 -19.26 -13.53
C LEU A 241 4.05 -17.76 -13.74
N LEU A 242 3.39 -16.97 -12.90
CA LEU A 242 3.31 -15.52 -13.08
C LEU A 242 3.81 -14.75 -11.86
N TYR A 243 4.79 -13.86 -12.06
CA TYR A 243 5.13 -12.81 -11.13
C TYR A 243 4.60 -11.48 -11.66
N ALA A 244 3.57 -10.90 -11.03
CA ALA A 244 2.98 -9.65 -11.49
C ALA A 244 3.16 -8.52 -10.47
N GLY A 245 3.78 -7.40 -10.92
CA GLY A 245 3.97 -6.18 -10.13
C GLY A 245 5.43 -5.77 -9.96
N THR A 246 5.69 -4.87 -9.00
CA THR A 246 7.05 -4.38 -8.75
C THR A 246 7.97 -5.50 -8.27
N ALA A 247 9.19 -5.56 -8.83
CA ALA A 247 10.28 -6.39 -8.38
C ALA A 247 11.40 -5.51 -7.83
N SER A 248 11.47 -5.41 -6.51
CA SER A 248 12.52 -4.71 -5.77
C SER A 248 13.45 -5.74 -5.12
N GLU A 249 14.66 -5.33 -4.77
CA GLU A 249 15.68 -6.18 -4.15
C GLU A 249 15.20 -6.91 -2.90
N TRP A 250 14.38 -6.25 -2.07
CA TRP A 250 13.79 -6.86 -0.86
C TRP A 250 12.74 -7.94 -1.16
N GLN A 251 12.20 -7.97 -2.38
CA GLN A 251 11.30 -9.03 -2.81
C GLN A 251 12.06 -10.26 -3.29
N GLY A 252 13.27 -10.06 -3.88
CA GLY A 252 14.15 -11.14 -4.27
C GLY A 252 13.53 -12.11 -5.27
N ALA A 253 12.86 -11.58 -6.30
CA ALA A 253 12.08 -12.37 -7.25
C ALA A 253 12.93 -13.31 -8.13
N GLY A 254 14.25 -13.13 -8.19
CA GLY A 254 15.18 -13.99 -8.92
C GLY A 254 15.19 -15.44 -8.45
N ILE A 255 14.79 -15.70 -7.19
CA ILE A 255 14.72 -17.07 -6.65
C ILE A 255 13.81 -17.99 -7.49
N PHE A 256 12.78 -17.46 -8.15
CA PHE A 256 11.88 -18.25 -9.00
C PHE A 256 12.55 -18.68 -10.30
N ILE A 257 13.47 -17.89 -10.85
CA ILE A 257 14.29 -18.26 -12.02
C ILE A 257 15.21 -19.42 -11.65
N GLU A 258 15.88 -19.33 -10.52
CA GLU A 258 16.76 -20.40 -10.04
C GLU A 258 15.99 -21.68 -9.73
N ALA A 259 14.81 -21.56 -9.11
CA ALA A 259 13.94 -22.70 -8.81
C ALA A 259 13.37 -23.33 -10.08
N LEU A 260 13.01 -22.54 -11.10
CA LEU A 260 12.49 -23.04 -12.38
C LEU A 260 13.47 -23.98 -13.06
N ARG A 261 14.78 -23.72 -12.98
CA ARG A 261 15.82 -24.62 -13.52
C ARG A 261 15.76 -26.05 -12.93
N LEU A 262 15.32 -26.15 -11.65
CA LEU A 262 15.09 -27.45 -11.03
C LEU A 262 13.76 -28.07 -11.47
N VAL A 263 12.72 -27.26 -11.63
CA VAL A 263 11.39 -27.69 -12.12
C VAL A 263 11.49 -28.25 -13.54
N HIS A 264 12.31 -27.66 -14.40
CA HIS A 264 12.50 -28.10 -15.79
C HIS A 264 13.02 -29.51 -15.95
N ARG A 265 13.58 -30.13 -14.89
CA ARG A 265 13.98 -31.54 -14.93
C ARG A 265 12.78 -32.48 -15.07
N ALA A 266 11.62 -32.09 -14.52
CA ALA A 266 10.39 -32.87 -14.57
C ALA A 266 9.34 -32.25 -15.52
N HIS A 267 9.32 -30.94 -15.65
CA HIS A 267 8.36 -30.19 -16.45
C HIS A 267 9.08 -29.19 -17.37
N PRO A 268 9.76 -29.67 -18.46
CA PRO A 268 10.60 -28.80 -19.31
C PRO A 268 9.81 -27.74 -20.08
N GLN A 269 8.50 -27.89 -20.20
CA GLN A 269 7.60 -26.99 -20.95
C GLN A 269 7.10 -25.80 -20.12
N VAL A 270 7.31 -25.79 -18.80
CA VAL A 270 6.79 -24.72 -17.93
C VAL A 270 7.53 -23.42 -18.16
N GLU A 271 6.76 -22.33 -18.31
CA GLU A 271 7.29 -20.99 -18.54
C GLU A 271 7.12 -20.12 -17.30
N LEU A 272 7.95 -19.07 -17.19
CA LEU A 272 7.88 -18.09 -16.10
C LEU A 272 7.75 -16.68 -16.70
N VAL A 273 6.66 -16.01 -16.37
CA VAL A 273 6.38 -14.66 -16.85
C VAL A 273 6.53 -13.67 -15.69
N TYR A 274 7.34 -12.64 -15.92
CA TYR A 274 7.42 -11.45 -15.07
C TYR A 274 6.70 -10.30 -15.77
N LEU A 275 5.73 -9.73 -15.09
CA LEU A 275 4.96 -8.58 -15.55
C LEU A 275 5.22 -7.41 -14.61
N GLY A 276 5.91 -6.35 -15.07
CA GLY A 276 6.09 -5.20 -14.21
C GLY A 276 7.38 -4.42 -14.41
N GLN A 277 7.91 -3.93 -13.30
CA GLN A 277 9.13 -3.12 -13.24
C GLN A 277 9.72 -3.16 -11.83
N GLY A 278 10.89 -2.56 -11.63
CA GLY A 278 11.46 -2.41 -10.29
C GLY A 278 12.96 -2.24 -10.31
N SER A 279 13.54 -2.00 -9.14
CA SER A 279 15.00 -1.81 -8.99
C SER A 279 15.79 -3.08 -9.30
N ASP A 280 15.17 -4.27 -9.14
CA ASP A 280 15.80 -5.58 -9.39
C ASP A 280 15.65 -6.05 -10.84
N TRP A 281 15.01 -5.24 -11.71
CA TRP A 281 14.65 -5.67 -13.08
C TRP A 281 15.87 -5.98 -13.97
N SER A 282 16.97 -5.25 -13.81
CA SER A 282 18.20 -5.52 -14.55
C SER A 282 18.81 -6.85 -14.15
N HIS A 283 18.82 -7.16 -12.85
CA HIS A 283 19.29 -8.44 -12.35
C HIS A 283 18.42 -9.61 -12.82
N LEU A 284 17.11 -9.44 -12.85
CA LEU A 284 16.21 -10.46 -13.39
C LEU A 284 16.49 -10.74 -14.87
N ARG A 285 16.79 -9.72 -15.69
CA ARG A 285 17.20 -9.89 -17.09
C ARG A 285 18.50 -10.69 -17.24
N GLU A 286 19.47 -10.42 -16.39
CA GLU A 286 20.75 -11.15 -16.37
C GLU A 286 20.51 -12.64 -16.04
N LEU A 287 19.69 -12.92 -15.02
CA LEU A 287 19.36 -14.29 -14.63
C LEU A 287 18.57 -15.06 -15.70
N ALA A 288 17.75 -14.35 -16.48
CA ALA A 288 16.87 -14.93 -17.51
C ALA A 288 17.55 -15.08 -18.88
N ALA A 289 18.72 -14.50 -19.10
CA ALA A 289 19.31 -14.28 -20.42
C ALA A 289 19.45 -15.55 -21.28
N ASP A 290 19.69 -16.69 -20.66
CA ASP A 290 19.97 -17.96 -21.34
C ASP A 290 18.76 -18.91 -21.41
N ASP A 291 17.57 -18.49 -20.89
CA ASP A 291 16.39 -19.36 -20.90
C ASP A 291 15.21 -18.71 -21.64
N PRO A 292 14.88 -19.16 -22.87
CA PRO A 292 13.79 -18.58 -23.65
C PRO A 292 12.39 -18.80 -23.06
N ARG A 293 12.26 -19.60 -22.01
CA ARG A 293 11.00 -19.85 -21.28
C ARG A 293 10.75 -18.83 -20.17
N ILE A 294 11.63 -17.83 -20.03
CA ILE A 294 11.49 -16.78 -19.03
C ILE A 294 11.22 -15.45 -19.73
N HIS A 295 10.06 -14.88 -19.49
CA HIS A 295 9.60 -13.67 -20.16
C HIS A 295 9.56 -12.50 -19.19
N LEU A 296 10.22 -11.40 -19.51
CA LEU A 296 10.17 -10.15 -18.75
C LEU A 296 9.41 -9.10 -19.56
N LEU A 297 8.18 -8.87 -19.20
CA LEU A 297 7.26 -7.96 -19.87
C LEU A 297 7.08 -6.67 -19.07
N PRO A 298 6.79 -5.53 -19.71
CA PRO A 298 6.60 -4.26 -19.04
C PRO A 298 5.36 -4.26 -18.15
N VAL A 299 5.17 -3.14 -17.42
CA VAL A 299 3.94 -2.88 -16.67
C VAL A 299 2.76 -2.81 -17.63
N VAL A 300 1.70 -3.50 -17.29
CA VAL A 300 0.42 -3.50 -18.01
C VAL A 300 -0.68 -2.87 -17.16
N ALA A 301 -1.81 -2.57 -17.78
CA ALA A 301 -3.00 -2.09 -17.08
C ALA A 301 -3.56 -3.14 -16.10
N PRO A 302 -4.27 -2.75 -15.04
CA PRO A 302 -4.78 -3.70 -14.04
C PRO A 302 -5.69 -4.79 -14.60
N ASP A 303 -6.54 -4.48 -15.56
CA ASP A 303 -7.44 -5.41 -16.26
C ASP A 303 -6.66 -6.43 -17.09
N GLU A 304 -5.59 -6.00 -17.74
CA GLU A 304 -4.68 -6.88 -18.46
C GLU A 304 -3.89 -7.77 -17.47
N ALA A 305 -3.40 -7.21 -16.37
CA ALA A 305 -2.76 -8.00 -15.32
C ALA A 305 -3.70 -9.08 -14.75
N ALA A 306 -5.00 -8.77 -14.61
CA ALA A 306 -6.02 -9.75 -14.23
C ALA A 306 -6.19 -10.85 -15.29
N ALA A 307 -6.13 -10.51 -16.58
CA ALA A 307 -6.17 -11.48 -17.67
C ALA A 307 -4.98 -12.45 -17.62
N TRP A 308 -3.78 -11.97 -17.36
CA TRP A 308 -2.59 -12.79 -17.13
C TRP A 308 -2.74 -13.70 -15.90
N GLN A 309 -3.32 -13.19 -14.78
CA GLN A 309 -3.56 -14.01 -13.60
C GLN A 309 -4.49 -15.19 -13.91
N ARG A 310 -5.58 -14.97 -14.63
CA ARG A 310 -6.56 -16.01 -14.96
C ARG A 310 -5.99 -17.19 -15.77
N GLY A 311 -4.94 -16.96 -16.54
CA GLY A 311 -4.28 -18.01 -17.33
C GLY A 311 -3.16 -18.75 -16.61
N ALA A 312 -2.61 -18.18 -15.53
CA ALA A 312 -1.46 -18.74 -14.83
C ALA A 312 -1.82 -20.02 -14.04
N VAL A 313 -0.89 -20.96 -14.00
CA VAL A 313 -0.98 -22.15 -13.13
C VAL A 313 -0.93 -21.74 -11.66
N ALA A 314 -0.01 -20.84 -11.34
CA ALA A 314 0.12 -20.20 -10.04
C ALA A 314 0.78 -18.82 -10.16
N SER A 315 0.45 -17.92 -9.27
CA SER A 315 1.21 -16.69 -9.08
C SER A 315 2.35 -16.92 -8.11
N VAL A 316 3.53 -16.39 -8.42
CA VAL A 316 4.71 -16.52 -7.56
C VAL A 316 5.02 -15.20 -6.87
N VAL A 317 5.23 -15.23 -5.56
CA VAL A 317 5.43 -14.04 -4.75
C VAL A 317 6.51 -14.31 -3.69
N SER A 318 7.41 -13.36 -3.48
CA SER A 318 8.46 -13.53 -2.47
C SER A 318 8.72 -12.28 -1.64
N ILE A 319 9.28 -12.50 -0.46
CA ILE A 319 9.94 -11.50 0.39
C ILE A 319 11.26 -12.13 0.87
N ARG A 320 12.36 -11.44 0.57
CA ARG A 320 13.68 -11.84 1.05
C ARG A 320 13.80 -11.57 2.54
N PRO A 321 14.18 -12.58 3.37
CA PRO A 321 14.26 -12.43 4.81
C PRO A 321 15.31 -11.41 5.26
N GLY A 322 15.05 -10.72 6.38
CA GLY A 322 16.04 -9.90 7.07
C GLY A 322 16.30 -8.52 6.47
N LEU A 323 15.52 -8.08 5.47
CA LEU A 323 15.64 -6.76 4.85
C LEU A 323 14.62 -5.74 5.40
N GLY A 324 14.01 -6.03 6.56
CA GLY A 324 13.10 -5.11 7.24
C GLY A 324 11.67 -5.09 6.72
N TYR A 325 11.32 -6.00 5.82
CA TYR A 325 9.96 -6.14 5.25
C TYR A 325 9.28 -7.48 5.65
N ASP A 326 9.83 -8.18 6.62
CA ASP A 326 9.38 -9.51 7.05
C ASP A 326 7.92 -9.53 7.55
N PHE A 327 7.39 -8.38 7.96
CA PHE A 327 5.99 -8.20 8.37
C PHE A 327 5.03 -7.90 7.21
N ALA A 328 5.53 -7.68 6.00
CA ALA A 328 4.69 -7.25 4.89
C ALA A 328 3.80 -8.38 4.36
N TYR A 329 2.62 -7.99 3.89
CA TYR A 329 1.72 -8.88 3.15
C TYR A 329 1.59 -8.33 1.72
N PRO A 330 2.24 -8.95 0.72
CA PRO A 330 2.22 -8.44 -0.66
C PRO A 330 0.82 -8.47 -1.27
N THR A 331 0.33 -7.33 -1.74
CA THR A 331 -1.02 -7.23 -2.34
C THR A 331 -1.18 -8.01 -3.64
N LYS A 332 -0.08 -8.35 -4.32
CA LYS A 332 -0.10 -9.21 -5.52
C LYS A 332 -0.65 -10.61 -5.23
N ILE A 333 -0.55 -11.10 -3.99
CA ILE A 333 -1.21 -12.32 -3.52
C ILE A 333 -2.73 -12.19 -3.70
N PHE A 334 -3.30 -11.08 -3.26
CA PHE A 334 -4.75 -10.87 -3.33
C PHE A 334 -5.24 -10.70 -4.77
N ALA A 335 -4.43 -10.08 -5.64
CA ALA A 335 -4.72 -9.95 -7.06
C ALA A 335 -4.82 -11.34 -7.74
N ALA A 336 -3.88 -12.23 -7.46
CA ALA A 336 -3.91 -13.59 -7.95
C ALA A 336 -5.14 -14.37 -7.46
N LEU A 337 -5.35 -14.39 -6.15
CA LEU A 337 -6.45 -15.10 -5.52
C LEU A 337 -7.83 -14.58 -5.98
N ALA A 338 -7.96 -13.27 -6.20
CA ALA A 338 -9.19 -12.67 -6.72
C ALA A 338 -9.53 -13.15 -8.14
N CYS A 339 -8.51 -13.46 -8.94
CA CYS A 339 -8.63 -14.06 -10.27
C CYS A 339 -8.72 -15.59 -10.23
N GLY A 340 -8.78 -16.19 -9.05
CA GLY A 340 -8.87 -17.64 -8.88
C GLY A 340 -7.55 -18.40 -9.06
N THR A 341 -6.42 -17.68 -9.06
CA THR A 341 -5.08 -18.24 -9.24
C THR A 341 -4.44 -18.49 -7.88
N PRO A 342 -4.03 -19.73 -7.56
CA PRO A 342 -3.34 -20.03 -6.32
C PRO A 342 -1.94 -19.40 -6.29
N VAL A 343 -1.36 -19.31 -5.09
CA VAL A 343 -0.08 -18.62 -4.89
C VAL A 343 0.98 -19.57 -4.37
N VAL A 344 2.19 -19.47 -4.93
CA VAL A 344 3.41 -20.02 -4.31
C VAL A 344 4.19 -18.86 -3.71
N TYR A 345 4.28 -18.86 -2.40
CA TYR A 345 4.94 -17.80 -1.63
C TYR A 345 6.28 -18.28 -1.07
N ALA A 346 7.33 -17.47 -1.24
CA ALA A 346 8.65 -17.73 -0.68
C ALA A 346 9.06 -16.60 0.29
N GLY A 347 9.20 -16.92 1.57
CA GLY A 347 9.68 -15.95 2.56
C GLY A 347 8.95 -15.93 3.89
N PRO A 348 9.28 -14.93 4.75
CA PRO A 348 8.69 -14.73 6.08
C PRO A 348 7.33 -14.01 5.99
N GLY A 349 6.73 -13.76 7.15
CA GLY A 349 5.56 -12.91 7.32
C GLY A 349 4.23 -13.62 7.30
N PRO A 350 3.11 -12.88 7.38
CA PRO A 350 1.77 -13.45 7.57
C PRO A 350 1.37 -14.40 6.45
N ALA A 351 1.75 -14.12 5.20
CA ALA A 351 1.43 -14.96 4.05
C ALA A 351 1.94 -16.40 4.20
N ARG A 352 3.06 -16.60 4.92
CA ARG A 352 3.63 -17.92 5.18
C ARG A 352 2.67 -18.84 5.94
N THR A 353 1.90 -18.27 6.86
CA THR A 353 0.93 -19.03 7.68
C THR A 353 -0.44 -19.08 7.03
N ASP A 354 -0.91 -17.93 6.52
CA ASP A 354 -2.28 -17.78 6.03
C ASP A 354 -2.55 -18.60 4.76
N LEU A 355 -1.60 -18.64 3.82
CA LEU A 355 -1.81 -19.32 2.55
C LEU A 355 -2.09 -20.82 2.71
N PRO A 356 -1.27 -21.61 3.43
CA PRO A 356 -1.56 -23.02 3.62
C PRO A 356 -2.76 -23.26 4.55
N ALA A 357 -2.91 -22.47 5.62
CA ALA A 357 -3.99 -22.63 6.59
C ALA A 357 -5.39 -22.42 5.96
N ALA A 358 -5.53 -21.48 5.01
CA ALA A 358 -6.78 -21.23 4.31
C ALA A 358 -6.90 -21.97 2.96
N GLY A 359 -5.91 -22.80 2.61
CA GLY A 359 -5.89 -23.54 1.34
C GLY A 359 -5.80 -22.64 0.10
N LEU A 360 -5.07 -21.53 0.20
CA LEU A 360 -4.95 -20.52 -0.85
C LEU A 360 -3.74 -20.73 -1.77
N GLY A 361 -2.86 -21.66 -1.38
CA GLY A 361 -1.63 -21.95 -2.10
C GLY A 361 -0.57 -22.57 -1.19
N TRP A 362 0.67 -22.43 -1.57
CA TRP A 362 1.84 -23.03 -0.92
C TRP A 362 2.75 -21.93 -0.37
N ALA A 363 3.34 -22.19 0.77
CA ALA A 363 4.32 -21.31 1.39
C ALA A 363 5.61 -22.07 1.68
N THR A 364 6.74 -21.51 1.30
CA THR A 364 8.06 -22.12 1.41
C THR A 364 9.05 -21.21 2.15
N ASP A 365 10.15 -21.77 2.59
CA ASP A 365 11.33 -20.98 2.92
C ASP A 365 11.85 -20.27 1.68
N TYR A 366 12.56 -19.15 1.88
CA TYR A 366 13.27 -18.46 0.81
C TYR A 366 14.55 -19.24 0.48
N ASP A 367 14.37 -20.40 -0.13
CA ASP A 367 15.41 -21.35 -0.54
C ASP A 367 15.04 -21.96 -1.89
N VAL A 368 15.99 -22.06 -2.80
CA VAL A 368 15.77 -22.49 -4.19
C VAL A 368 15.11 -23.88 -4.27
N ARG A 369 15.55 -24.83 -3.43
CA ARG A 369 15.01 -26.21 -3.44
C ARG A 369 13.59 -26.25 -2.86
N ALA A 370 13.36 -25.50 -1.78
CA ALA A 370 12.06 -25.39 -1.16
C ALA A 370 11.05 -24.73 -2.12
N VAL A 371 11.46 -23.66 -2.80
CA VAL A 371 10.64 -23.01 -3.83
C VAL A 371 10.35 -23.95 -4.99
N ALA A 372 11.35 -24.66 -5.52
CA ALA A 372 11.15 -25.63 -6.58
C ALA A 372 10.13 -26.72 -6.19
N ALA A 373 10.21 -27.24 -4.96
CA ALA A 373 9.23 -28.18 -4.44
C ALA A 373 7.82 -27.60 -4.39
N GLY A 374 7.67 -26.35 -3.91
CA GLY A 374 6.38 -25.66 -3.91
C GLY A 374 5.81 -25.43 -5.30
N LEU A 375 6.65 -25.11 -6.29
CA LEU A 375 6.24 -24.97 -7.70
C LEU A 375 5.77 -26.30 -8.29
N LEU A 376 6.47 -27.41 -8.00
CA LEU A 376 6.07 -28.76 -8.43
C LEU A 376 4.73 -29.18 -7.83
N GLU A 377 4.49 -28.89 -6.55
CA GLU A 377 3.19 -29.17 -5.92
C GLU A 377 2.08 -28.31 -6.53
N ALA A 378 2.35 -27.06 -6.91
CA ALA A 378 1.38 -26.22 -7.60
C ALA A 378 1.01 -26.76 -8.99
N LEU A 379 1.98 -27.18 -9.76
CA LEU A 379 1.77 -27.82 -11.08
C LEU A 379 0.92 -29.08 -10.96
N LYS A 380 1.31 -29.98 -10.07
CA LYS A 380 0.59 -31.23 -9.77
C LYS A 380 -0.85 -30.97 -9.27
N GLY A 381 -1.01 -29.97 -8.37
CA GLY A 381 -2.32 -29.57 -7.86
C GLY A 381 -3.25 -29.10 -8.97
N GLN A 382 -2.76 -28.32 -9.92
CA GLN A 382 -3.53 -27.82 -11.06
C GLN A 382 -3.89 -28.93 -12.04
N GLU A 383 -2.96 -29.85 -12.33
CA GLU A 383 -3.23 -31.04 -13.15
C GLU A 383 -4.33 -31.91 -12.54
N MET A 384 -4.23 -32.19 -11.23
CA MET A 384 -5.24 -32.94 -10.50
C MET A 384 -6.61 -32.26 -10.47
N ALA A 385 -6.65 -30.92 -10.28
CA ALA A 385 -7.89 -30.17 -10.28
C ALA A 385 -8.57 -30.20 -11.66
N ARG A 386 -7.79 -30.09 -12.75
CA ARG A 386 -8.29 -30.24 -14.11
C ARG A 386 -8.83 -31.65 -14.39
N ALA A 387 -8.07 -32.67 -13.98
CA ALA A 387 -8.46 -34.07 -14.17
C ALA A 387 -9.76 -34.42 -13.42
N ARG A 388 -10.00 -33.80 -12.26
CA ARG A 388 -11.21 -34.00 -11.42
C ARG A 388 -12.37 -33.08 -11.81
N GLY A 389 -12.17 -32.12 -12.73
CA GLY A 389 -13.18 -31.12 -13.06
C GLY A 389 -13.45 -30.09 -11.93
N SER A 390 -12.59 -30.01 -10.91
CA SER A 390 -12.78 -29.15 -9.72
C SER A 390 -12.02 -27.82 -9.79
N ALA A 391 -11.39 -27.50 -10.91
CA ALA A 391 -10.61 -26.27 -11.05
C ALA A 391 -11.45 -25.00 -10.80
N ARG A 392 -12.69 -24.96 -11.30
CA ARG A 392 -13.62 -23.84 -11.12
C ARG A 392 -14.01 -23.66 -9.66
N GLU A 393 -14.34 -24.72 -8.95
CA GLU A 393 -14.67 -24.69 -7.52
C GLU A 393 -13.49 -24.19 -6.68
N GLY A 394 -12.26 -24.64 -7.02
CA GLY A 394 -11.04 -24.14 -6.40
C GLY A 394 -10.87 -22.64 -6.59
N ALA A 395 -11.04 -22.14 -7.81
CA ALA A 395 -10.95 -20.72 -8.13
C ALA A 395 -12.00 -19.88 -7.39
N GLU A 396 -13.24 -20.34 -7.34
CA GLU A 396 -14.33 -19.68 -6.60
C GLU A 396 -14.08 -19.59 -5.09
N ARG A 397 -13.47 -20.63 -4.50
CA ARG A 397 -13.05 -20.61 -3.09
C ARG A 397 -11.98 -19.55 -2.83
N LEU A 398 -10.95 -19.46 -3.69
CA LEU A 398 -9.89 -18.45 -3.59
C LEU A 398 -10.47 -17.03 -3.65
N ARG A 399 -11.34 -16.76 -4.64
CA ARG A 399 -12.00 -15.48 -4.78
C ARG A 399 -12.88 -15.14 -3.58
N ARG A 400 -13.67 -16.09 -3.09
CA ARG A 400 -14.55 -15.89 -1.94
C ARG A 400 -13.74 -15.43 -0.72
N TRP A 401 -12.61 -16.06 -0.46
CA TRP A 401 -11.72 -15.65 0.61
C TRP A 401 -11.24 -14.19 0.45
N VAL A 402 -10.91 -13.77 -0.78
CA VAL A 402 -10.51 -12.36 -1.03
C VAL A 402 -11.68 -11.41 -0.78
N LEU A 403 -12.88 -11.74 -1.26
CA LEU A 403 -14.06 -10.91 -1.04
C LEU A 403 -14.36 -10.71 0.45
N GLU A 404 -14.21 -11.74 1.25
CA GLU A 404 -14.45 -11.73 2.69
C GLU A 404 -13.35 -11.03 3.49
N HIS A 405 -12.08 -11.14 3.08
CA HIS A 405 -10.96 -10.73 3.91
C HIS A 405 -10.09 -9.60 3.33
N ARG A 406 -10.12 -9.39 2.00
CA ARG A 406 -9.19 -8.50 1.28
C ARG A 406 -9.83 -7.67 0.18
N SER A 407 -11.14 -7.46 0.21
CA SER A 407 -11.80 -6.48 -0.65
C SER A 407 -11.39 -5.07 -0.26
N MET A 408 -10.79 -4.34 -1.20
CA MET A 408 -10.41 -2.93 -0.98
C MET A 408 -11.64 -2.07 -0.72
N ALA A 409 -12.74 -2.31 -1.42
CA ALA A 409 -13.98 -1.57 -1.24
C ALA A 409 -14.55 -1.74 0.17
N ALA A 410 -14.58 -2.98 0.70
CA ALA A 410 -15.04 -3.27 2.05
C ALA A 410 -14.12 -2.67 3.13
N ALA A 411 -12.81 -2.80 2.95
CA ALA A 411 -11.82 -2.24 3.86
C ALA A 411 -11.94 -0.71 3.94
N LEU A 412 -12.07 -0.03 2.80
CA LEU A 412 -12.20 1.43 2.76
C LEU A 412 -13.57 1.92 3.24
N ASP A 413 -14.61 1.13 3.08
CA ASP A 413 -15.92 1.43 3.65
C ASP A 413 -15.89 1.36 5.18
N GLU A 414 -15.20 0.36 5.75
CA GLU A 414 -14.94 0.27 7.20
C GLU A 414 -14.06 1.42 7.68
N ALA A 415 -12.99 1.78 6.93
CA ALA A 415 -12.18 2.96 7.24
C ALA A 415 -13.03 4.23 7.31
N ALA A 416 -13.91 4.44 6.34
CA ALA A 416 -14.81 5.60 6.29
C ALA A 416 -15.78 5.60 7.47
N ARG A 417 -16.35 4.46 7.86
CA ARG A 417 -17.20 4.32 9.05
C ARG A 417 -16.45 4.74 10.31
N VAL A 418 -15.26 4.18 10.53
CA VAL A 418 -14.44 4.46 11.71
C VAL A 418 -14.03 5.93 11.78
N LEU A 419 -13.76 6.57 10.63
CA LEU A 419 -13.40 7.98 10.56
C LEU A 419 -14.58 8.92 10.86
N LEU A 420 -15.78 8.58 10.41
CA LEU A 420 -16.97 9.39 10.64
C LEU A 420 -17.52 9.28 12.07
N GLU A 421 -17.22 8.20 12.76
CA GLU A 421 -17.52 8.00 14.19
C GLU A 421 -16.46 8.63 15.13
N ALA A 422 -15.39 9.18 14.58
CA ALA A 422 -14.22 9.66 15.31
C ALA A 422 -14.38 11.05 15.95
#